data_e357eb240b7ec04cd1afcf40b41dc1c5
#
_entry.id   e357eb240b7ec04cd1afcf40b41dc1c5
#
_cell.length_a   1.000
_cell.length_b   1.000
_cell.length_c   1.000
_cell.angle_alpha   90.00
_cell.angle_beta   90.00
_cell.angle_gamma   90.00
#
_symmetry.space_group_name_H-M   'P 1'
#
loop_
_entity.id
_entity.type
_entity.pdbx_description
1 polymer ?
#
loop_
_entity_poly.entity_id
_entity_poly.type
_entity_poly.pdbx_seq_one_letter_code
_entity_poly.pdbx_strand_id
1 'polypeptide(L)'
;MPNKLRSTSGRVSFFAFLDMITTVTGVLLLITLLLTLYLNNPPVLPAEATRNNLREQVEQARSKLEAKLADLRQRQSQTANLTNRVFVVPEADRSGKQPVLIVLSATNGLCSRPGQTNAVEFLARADNADFERMLDGWNPSKDRLVFYIRPSAVLHFRVCEPMAASRSFSLGYDAAEEDLQYLLAAP
;
A
#
# COMPACT_ATOMS: atom_id res chain seq x y z
N MET A 1 -45.98 60.01 73.90
CA MET A 1 -46.94 59.53 72.83
C MET A 1 -46.40 58.21 72.36
N PRO A 2 -47.05 57.03 72.59
CA PRO A 2 -46.59 55.70 72.17
C PRO A 2 -47.18 55.36 70.81
N ASN A 3 -46.28 55.07 69.86
CA ASN A 3 -46.57 54.57 68.54
C ASN A 3 -47.01 53.08 68.60
N LYS A 4 -48.31 52.86 68.26
CA LYS A 4 -48.91 51.53 68.09
C LYS A 4 -48.40 50.92 66.78
N LEU A 5 -47.52 50.02 66.83
CA LEU A 5 -47.18 49.13 65.73
C LEU A 5 -48.38 48.20 65.48
N ARG A 6 -49.07 48.41 64.35
CA ARG A 6 -50.10 47.51 63.83
C ARG A 6 -49.40 46.26 63.32
N SER A 7 -49.51 45.17 64.03
CA SER A 7 -49.25 43.84 63.57
C SER A 7 -50.32 43.42 62.55
N THR A 8 -50.04 43.54 61.31
CA THR A 8 -50.76 42.85 60.23
C THR A 8 -50.42 41.35 60.20
N SER A 9 -51.15 40.60 61.03
CA SER A 9 -51.08 39.13 60.90
C SER A 9 -51.68 38.78 59.53
N GLY A 10 -50.81 38.36 58.61
CA GLY A 10 -51.21 37.84 57.33
C GLY A 10 -52.00 36.54 57.49
N ARG A 11 -53.30 36.68 57.55
CA ARG A 11 -54.23 35.56 57.37
C ARG A 11 -54.05 35.09 55.93
N VAL A 12 -53.19 34.03 55.71
CA VAL A 12 -53.23 33.32 54.46
C VAL A 12 -54.63 32.79 54.29
N SER A 13 -55.36 33.30 53.30
CA SER A 13 -56.73 32.90 53.02
C SER A 13 -56.70 31.44 52.66
N PHE A 14 -57.47 30.65 53.47
CA PHE A 14 -57.58 29.19 53.23
C PHE A 14 -58.04 28.91 51.79
N PHE A 15 -58.79 29.76 51.16
CA PHE A 15 -59.18 29.69 49.79
C PHE A 15 -58.03 29.90 48.82
N ALA A 16 -57.10 30.83 49.08
CA ALA A 16 -55.91 30.97 48.24
C ALA A 16 -54.97 29.77 48.32
N PHE A 17 -54.89 29.13 49.46
CA PHE A 17 -54.12 27.89 49.66
C PHE A 17 -54.79 26.72 48.89
N LEU A 18 -56.09 26.60 48.93
CA LEU A 18 -56.84 25.56 48.22
C LEU A 18 -56.76 25.76 46.69
N ASP A 19 -56.80 26.96 46.22
CA ASP A 19 -56.64 27.30 44.81
C ASP A 19 -55.24 26.98 44.32
N MET A 20 -54.23 27.24 45.13
CA MET A 20 -52.83 26.90 44.79
C MET A 20 -52.64 25.35 44.69
N ILE A 21 -53.23 24.60 45.62
CA ILE A 21 -53.15 23.12 45.60
C ILE A 21 -53.86 22.54 44.37
N THR A 22 -55.07 23.04 44.08
CA THR A 22 -55.86 22.56 42.93
C THR A 22 -55.16 22.88 41.62
N THR A 23 -54.54 24.05 41.47
CA THR A 23 -53.79 24.44 40.30
C THR A 23 -52.56 23.56 40.10
N VAL A 24 -51.75 23.33 41.16
CA VAL A 24 -50.58 22.47 41.11
C VAL A 24 -50.94 21.03 40.77
N THR A 25 -52.03 20.50 41.40
CA THR A 25 -52.49 19.15 41.11
C THR A 25 -53.02 19.01 39.68
N GLY A 26 -53.73 20.02 39.17
CA GLY A 26 -54.18 20.08 37.77
C GLY A 26 -53.04 20.07 36.77
N VAL A 27 -51.99 20.85 37.03
CA VAL A 27 -50.78 20.88 36.18
C VAL A 27 -50.05 19.53 36.24
N LEU A 28 -49.91 18.90 37.44
CA LEU A 28 -49.28 17.61 37.56
C LEU A 28 -50.05 16.51 36.82
N LEU A 29 -51.41 16.51 36.92
CA LEU A 29 -52.23 15.59 36.15
C LEU A 29 -52.09 15.80 34.64
N LEU A 30 -52.01 17.03 34.18
CA LEU A 30 -51.82 17.34 32.76
C LEU A 30 -50.45 16.86 32.27
N ILE A 31 -49.40 17.08 33.06
CA ILE A 31 -48.05 16.60 32.72
C ILE A 31 -48.02 15.08 32.67
N THR A 32 -48.61 14.40 33.67
CA THR A 32 -48.64 12.93 33.70
C THR A 32 -49.45 12.35 32.54
N LEU A 33 -50.54 13.01 32.14
CA LEU A 33 -51.35 12.60 30.99
C LEU A 33 -50.58 12.80 29.68
N LEU A 34 -49.88 13.93 29.50
CA LEU A 34 -49.03 14.20 28.35
C LEU A 34 -47.88 13.17 28.30
N LEU A 35 -47.26 12.89 29.44
CA LEU A 35 -46.14 11.93 29.52
C LEU A 35 -46.61 10.49 29.21
N THR A 36 -47.80 10.10 29.68
CA THR A 36 -48.40 8.81 29.36
C THR A 36 -48.76 8.69 27.88
N LEU A 37 -49.31 9.74 27.28
CA LEU A 37 -49.59 9.80 25.85
C LEU A 37 -48.28 9.74 25.01
N TYR A 38 -47.23 10.42 25.46
CA TYR A 38 -45.94 10.41 24.80
C TYR A 38 -45.27 9.03 24.89
N LEU A 39 -45.36 8.37 26.05
CA LEU A 39 -44.80 7.05 26.24
C LEU A 39 -45.58 5.93 25.53
N ASN A 40 -46.93 6.04 25.49
CA ASN A 40 -47.79 5.06 24.81
C ASN A 40 -47.82 5.24 23.27
N ASN A 41 -47.54 6.46 22.76
CA ASN A 41 -47.33 6.71 21.35
C ASN A 41 -45.90 7.24 21.14
N PRO A 42 -44.88 6.41 21.27
CA PRO A 42 -43.55 6.83 20.85
C PRO A 42 -43.69 7.24 19.37
N PRO A 43 -43.11 8.38 18.96
CA PRO A 43 -43.10 8.75 17.56
C PRO A 43 -42.45 7.53 16.84
N VAL A 44 -43.28 6.82 16.08
CA VAL A 44 -42.82 5.73 15.20
C VAL A 44 -41.98 6.46 14.15
N LEU A 45 -40.75 6.77 14.53
CA LEU A 45 -39.73 7.08 13.54
C LEU A 45 -39.77 5.89 12.60
N PRO A 46 -39.77 6.10 11.30
CA PRO A 46 -39.82 4.99 10.34
C PRO A 46 -38.53 4.17 10.49
N ALA A 47 -38.48 3.41 11.61
CA ALA A 47 -37.31 2.64 12.02
C ALA A 47 -36.91 1.63 10.92
N GLU A 48 -37.89 1.15 10.16
CA GLU A 48 -37.64 0.26 9.03
C GLU A 48 -37.03 0.99 7.84
N ALA A 49 -37.54 2.17 7.47
CA ALA A 49 -36.97 2.95 6.38
C ALA A 49 -35.56 3.44 6.70
N THR A 50 -35.33 3.88 7.94
CA THR A 50 -33.99 4.29 8.41
C THR A 50 -33.04 3.11 8.49
N ARG A 51 -33.51 1.96 8.93
CA ARG A 51 -32.71 0.72 9.02
C ARG A 51 -32.34 0.19 7.64
N ASN A 52 -33.24 0.24 6.68
CA ASN A 52 -32.98 -0.15 5.30
C ASN A 52 -32.00 0.80 4.62
N ASN A 53 -32.16 2.11 4.81
CA ASN A 53 -31.24 3.13 4.32
C ASN A 53 -29.81 2.94 4.92
N LEU A 54 -29.72 2.63 6.21
CA LEU A 54 -28.45 2.38 6.87
C LEU A 54 -27.78 1.09 6.33
N ARG A 55 -28.58 0.05 6.08
CA ARG A 55 -28.08 -1.18 5.47
C ARG A 55 -27.54 -0.96 4.07
N GLU A 56 -28.27 -0.22 3.24
CA GLU A 56 -27.80 0.13 1.90
C GLU A 56 -26.53 0.98 1.93
N GLN A 57 -26.42 1.93 2.84
CA GLN A 57 -25.20 2.73 3.00
C GLN A 57 -24.00 1.88 3.46
N VAL A 58 -24.21 0.92 4.36
CA VAL A 58 -23.17 0.00 4.82
C VAL A 58 -22.72 -0.92 3.68
N GLU A 59 -23.66 -1.43 2.89
CA GLU A 59 -23.34 -2.30 1.75
C GLU A 59 -22.58 -1.54 0.66
N GLN A 60 -23.01 -0.31 0.35
CA GLN A 60 -22.29 0.58 -0.57
C GLN A 60 -20.90 0.96 -0.05
N ALA A 61 -20.76 1.20 1.25
CA ALA A 61 -19.47 1.48 1.86
C ALA A 61 -18.52 0.26 1.80
N ARG A 62 -19.05 -0.94 2.04
CA ARG A 62 -18.30 -2.20 1.90
C ARG A 62 -17.83 -2.41 0.47
N SER A 63 -18.72 -2.31 -0.50
CA SER A 63 -18.39 -2.45 -1.92
C SER A 63 -17.31 -1.46 -2.36
N LYS A 64 -17.41 -0.18 -1.93
CA LYS A 64 -16.38 0.82 -2.22
C LYS A 64 -15.04 0.51 -1.54
N LEU A 65 -15.07 -0.05 -0.33
CA LEU A 65 -13.86 -0.46 0.38
C LEU A 65 -13.18 -1.65 -0.31
N GLU A 66 -13.95 -2.65 -0.72
CA GLU A 66 -13.44 -3.81 -1.46
C GLU A 66 -12.82 -3.41 -2.80
N ALA A 67 -13.48 -2.52 -3.54
CA ALA A 67 -12.94 -1.98 -4.80
C ALA A 67 -11.62 -1.22 -4.57
N LYS A 68 -11.53 -0.39 -3.52
CA LYS A 68 -10.29 0.30 -3.17
C LYS A 68 -9.18 -0.65 -2.74
N LEU A 69 -9.50 -1.71 -1.99
CA LEU A 69 -8.52 -2.72 -1.59
C LEU A 69 -7.99 -3.50 -2.80
N ALA A 70 -8.84 -3.81 -3.77
CA ALA A 70 -8.43 -4.44 -5.01
C ALA A 70 -7.50 -3.52 -5.83
N ASP A 71 -7.84 -2.24 -5.97
CA ASP A 71 -6.98 -1.24 -6.66
C ASP A 71 -5.63 -1.08 -5.96
N LEU A 72 -5.62 -0.98 -4.63
CA LEU A 72 -4.38 -0.89 -3.85
C LEU A 72 -3.49 -2.13 -4.01
N ARG A 73 -4.08 -3.34 -3.99
CA ARG A 73 -3.34 -4.59 -4.21
C ARG A 73 -2.76 -4.64 -5.62
N GLN A 74 -3.52 -4.21 -6.62
CA GLN A 74 -3.05 -4.13 -7.99
C GLN A 74 -1.89 -3.12 -8.13
N ARG A 75 -2.01 -1.93 -7.56
CA ARG A 75 -0.92 -0.93 -7.54
C ARG A 75 0.30 -1.44 -6.79
N GLN A 76 0.10 -2.09 -5.65
CA GLN A 76 1.19 -2.66 -4.87
C GLN A 76 1.95 -3.75 -5.65
N SER A 77 1.23 -4.62 -6.38
CA SER A 77 1.88 -5.62 -7.24
C SER A 77 2.61 -4.97 -8.43
N GLN A 78 2.05 -3.93 -9.03
CA GLN A 78 2.72 -3.16 -10.09
C GLN A 78 3.97 -2.44 -9.56
N THR A 79 3.89 -1.83 -8.39
CA THR A 79 5.03 -1.14 -7.76
C THR A 79 6.11 -2.13 -7.34
N ALA A 80 5.73 -3.28 -6.77
CA ALA A 80 6.68 -4.33 -6.42
C ALA A 80 7.44 -4.84 -7.66
N ASN A 81 6.74 -5.00 -8.79
CA ASN A 81 7.37 -5.38 -10.06
C ASN A 81 8.31 -4.29 -10.61
N LEU A 82 8.08 -3.02 -10.29
CA LEU A 82 8.95 -1.91 -10.71
C LEU A 82 10.12 -1.72 -9.73
N THR A 83 9.89 -1.92 -8.44
CA THR A 83 10.92 -1.72 -7.40
C THR A 83 12.00 -2.79 -7.45
N ASN A 84 11.68 -3.99 -7.98
CA ASN A 84 12.65 -5.06 -8.16
C ASN A 84 13.46 -4.98 -9.47
N ARG A 85 13.33 -3.88 -10.23
CA ARG A 85 14.07 -3.69 -11.48
C ARG A 85 15.09 -2.57 -11.33
N VAL A 86 16.35 -2.89 -11.55
CA VAL A 86 17.45 -1.92 -11.62
C VAL A 86 17.80 -1.73 -13.08
N PHE A 87 17.64 -0.49 -13.55
CA PHE A 87 18.12 -0.12 -14.88
C PHE A 87 19.59 0.26 -14.78
N VAL A 88 20.43 -0.55 -15.40
CA VAL A 88 21.85 -0.27 -15.48
C VAL A 88 22.09 0.62 -16.71
N VAL A 89 22.57 1.82 -16.46
CA VAL A 89 23.10 2.69 -17.54
C VAL A 89 24.57 2.34 -17.68
N PRO A 90 24.95 1.68 -18.78
CA PRO A 90 26.34 1.37 -18.97
C PRO A 90 27.12 2.66 -19.19
N GLU A 91 28.09 2.94 -18.34
CA GLU A 91 29.04 4.01 -18.64
C GLU A 91 29.76 3.66 -19.94
N ALA A 92 29.70 4.60 -20.88
CA ALA A 92 30.47 4.48 -22.11
C ALA A 92 31.98 4.38 -21.74
N ASP A 93 32.56 3.23 -21.99
CA ASP A 93 33.98 3.05 -21.79
C ASP A 93 34.75 4.00 -22.74
N ARG A 94 35.85 4.56 -22.26
CA ARG A 94 36.76 5.40 -23.06
C ARG A 94 37.25 4.68 -24.31
N SER A 95 37.18 3.35 -24.34
CA SER A 95 37.55 2.52 -25.50
C SER A 95 36.47 2.43 -26.57
N GLY A 96 35.26 2.96 -26.37
CA GLY A 96 34.13 2.87 -27.30
C GLY A 96 33.52 1.50 -27.48
N LYS A 97 33.87 0.53 -26.58
CA LYS A 97 33.30 -0.81 -26.61
C LYS A 97 31.87 -0.84 -26.09
N GLN A 98 31.03 -1.65 -26.73
CA GLN A 98 29.65 -1.84 -26.31
C GLN A 98 29.57 -2.76 -25.07
N PRO A 99 28.87 -2.32 -24.01
CA PRO A 99 28.70 -3.15 -22.83
C PRO A 99 27.73 -4.30 -23.09
N VAL A 100 28.10 -5.49 -22.68
CA VAL A 100 27.24 -6.67 -22.62
C VAL A 100 27.03 -6.97 -21.15
N LEU A 101 25.81 -6.86 -20.69
CA LEU A 101 25.45 -7.12 -19.30
C LEU A 101 25.28 -8.63 -19.08
N ILE A 102 25.94 -9.18 -18.10
CA ILE A 102 25.86 -10.57 -17.69
C ILE A 102 25.46 -10.62 -16.21
N VAL A 103 24.25 -11.01 -15.91
CA VAL A 103 23.78 -11.21 -14.53
C VAL A 103 23.90 -12.67 -14.19
N LEU A 104 24.77 -13.00 -13.22
CA LEU A 104 24.99 -14.36 -12.77
C LEU A 104 24.15 -14.68 -11.53
N SER A 105 23.51 -15.83 -11.52
CA SER A 105 22.85 -16.45 -10.38
C SER A 105 23.44 -17.86 -10.11
N ALA A 106 22.95 -18.53 -9.06
CA ALA A 106 23.45 -19.85 -8.68
C ALA A 106 23.29 -20.91 -9.79
N THR A 107 22.24 -20.82 -10.59
CA THR A 107 21.84 -21.85 -11.55
C THR A 107 21.88 -21.40 -12.99
N ASN A 108 21.83 -20.09 -13.24
CA ASN A 108 21.79 -19.52 -14.59
C ASN A 108 22.51 -18.18 -14.67
N GLY A 109 22.80 -17.78 -15.88
CA GLY A 109 23.22 -16.43 -16.21
C GLY A 109 22.28 -15.84 -17.24
N LEU A 110 22.01 -14.54 -17.11
CA LEU A 110 21.24 -13.77 -18.06
C LEU A 110 22.16 -12.79 -18.77
N CYS A 111 22.13 -12.80 -20.10
CA CYS A 111 22.89 -11.90 -20.92
C CYS A 111 21.98 -10.95 -21.67
N SER A 112 22.27 -9.66 -21.63
CA SER A 112 21.54 -8.66 -22.40
C SER A 112 22.49 -7.65 -23.05
N ARG A 113 22.13 -7.17 -24.25
CA ARG A 113 22.83 -6.10 -24.96
C ARG A 113 21.99 -4.82 -25.00
N PRO A 114 22.61 -3.64 -25.11
CA PRO A 114 21.88 -2.42 -25.31
C PRO A 114 20.99 -2.51 -26.57
N GLY A 115 19.73 -2.08 -26.42
CA GLY A 115 18.76 -2.14 -27.51
C GLY A 115 18.11 -3.50 -27.78
N GLN A 116 18.48 -4.56 -27.04
CA GLN A 116 17.78 -5.84 -27.09
C GLN A 116 16.79 -5.94 -25.92
N THR A 117 15.53 -6.20 -26.27
CA THR A 117 14.44 -6.39 -25.29
C THR A 117 14.47 -7.78 -24.63
N ASN A 118 15.12 -8.73 -25.26
CA ASN A 118 15.16 -10.11 -24.80
C ASN A 118 16.56 -10.46 -24.25
N ALA A 119 16.64 -10.74 -22.96
CA ALA A 119 17.83 -11.32 -22.37
C ALA A 119 17.96 -12.78 -22.82
N VAL A 120 19.18 -13.19 -23.17
CA VAL A 120 19.49 -14.59 -23.48
C VAL A 120 19.91 -15.28 -22.19
N GLU A 121 19.23 -16.36 -21.85
CA GLU A 121 19.54 -17.17 -20.67
C GLU A 121 20.53 -18.27 -21.04
N PHE A 122 21.49 -18.52 -20.15
CA PHE A 122 22.37 -19.66 -20.21
C PHE A 122 22.44 -20.36 -18.86
N LEU A 123 22.63 -21.67 -18.87
CA LEU A 123 22.68 -22.47 -17.66
C LEU A 123 24.08 -22.48 -17.06
N ALA A 124 24.16 -22.35 -15.74
CA ALA A 124 25.37 -22.54 -14.96
C ALA A 124 25.64 -24.04 -14.83
N ARG A 125 26.27 -24.63 -15.84
CA ARG A 125 26.71 -26.04 -15.81
C ARG A 125 28.15 -26.12 -15.40
N ALA A 126 28.57 -27.31 -14.95
CA ALA A 126 29.96 -27.54 -14.54
C ALA A 126 30.96 -27.30 -15.67
N ASP A 127 30.56 -27.53 -16.92
CA ASP A 127 31.38 -27.35 -18.13
C ASP A 127 31.26 -25.97 -18.75
N ASN A 128 30.25 -25.16 -18.33
CA ASN A 128 29.91 -23.84 -18.87
C ASN A 128 29.89 -23.74 -20.40
N ALA A 129 29.59 -24.84 -21.08
CA ALA A 129 29.61 -24.94 -22.53
C ALA A 129 28.65 -23.92 -23.21
N ASP A 130 27.54 -23.56 -22.54
CA ASP A 130 26.61 -22.58 -23.04
C ASP A 130 27.21 -21.16 -22.99
N PHE A 131 27.92 -20.82 -21.91
CA PHE A 131 28.64 -19.54 -21.79
C PHE A 131 29.78 -19.47 -22.82
N GLU A 132 30.49 -20.53 -23.03
CA GLU A 132 31.57 -20.61 -24.02
C GLU A 132 31.06 -20.35 -25.44
N ARG A 133 29.96 -20.99 -25.84
CA ARG A 133 29.31 -20.75 -27.14
C ARG A 133 28.84 -19.30 -27.29
N MET A 134 28.40 -18.67 -26.22
CA MET A 134 28.03 -17.24 -26.26
C MET A 134 29.25 -16.34 -26.47
N LEU A 135 30.37 -16.64 -25.80
CA LEU A 135 31.61 -15.90 -25.99
C LEU A 135 32.14 -15.99 -27.44
N ASP A 136 31.93 -17.12 -28.11
CA ASP A 136 32.29 -17.29 -29.53
C ASP A 136 31.49 -16.38 -30.47
N GLY A 137 30.30 -16.03 -30.08
CA GLY A 137 29.45 -15.10 -30.83
C GLY A 137 29.78 -13.61 -30.62
N TRP A 138 30.71 -13.25 -29.74
CA TRP A 138 31.03 -11.87 -29.37
C TRP A 138 32.45 -11.48 -29.82
N ASN A 139 32.63 -10.19 -30.04
CA ASN A 139 33.91 -9.68 -30.49
C ASN A 139 34.65 -8.93 -29.38
N PRO A 140 35.81 -9.43 -28.89
CA PRO A 140 36.56 -8.80 -27.80
C PRO A 140 37.00 -7.37 -28.07
N SER A 141 37.16 -7.01 -29.38
CA SER A 141 37.54 -5.65 -29.77
C SER A 141 36.38 -4.67 -29.72
N LYS A 142 35.12 -5.13 -29.82
CA LYS A 142 33.91 -4.30 -29.86
C LYS A 142 33.07 -4.39 -28.61
N ASP A 143 33.16 -5.52 -27.93
CA ASP A 143 32.32 -5.86 -26.77
C ASP A 143 33.13 -5.81 -25.48
N ARG A 144 32.51 -5.27 -24.41
CA ARG A 144 33.01 -5.32 -23.04
C ARG A 144 32.01 -6.08 -22.19
N LEU A 145 32.44 -7.06 -21.43
CA LEU A 145 31.58 -7.84 -20.55
C LEU A 145 31.48 -7.18 -19.19
N VAL A 146 30.25 -6.97 -18.69
CA VAL A 146 30.01 -6.41 -17.38
C VAL A 146 29.21 -7.43 -16.58
N PHE A 147 29.86 -8.03 -15.60
CA PHE A 147 29.27 -9.04 -14.72
C PHE A 147 28.62 -8.40 -13.51
N TYR A 148 27.35 -8.70 -13.30
CA TYR A 148 26.62 -8.46 -12.08
C TYR A 148 26.47 -9.78 -11.33
N ILE A 149 27.19 -9.89 -10.20
CA ILE A 149 27.41 -11.15 -9.51
C ILE A 149 26.53 -11.19 -8.27
N ARG A 150 25.55 -12.09 -8.25
CA ARG A 150 24.74 -12.35 -7.07
C ARG A 150 25.56 -13.13 -6.03
N PRO A 151 25.27 -12.99 -4.71
CA PRO A 151 25.96 -13.73 -3.67
C PRO A 151 25.97 -15.24 -3.90
N SER A 152 24.87 -15.78 -4.41
CA SER A 152 24.74 -17.20 -4.76
C SER A 152 25.58 -17.64 -5.96
N ALA A 153 26.05 -16.70 -6.81
CA ALA A 153 26.71 -16.96 -8.08
C ALA A 153 28.26 -16.88 -8.03
N VAL A 154 28.84 -16.65 -6.87
CA VAL A 154 30.30 -16.45 -6.74
C VAL A 154 31.11 -17.63 -7.29
N LEU A 155 30.64 -18.85 -7.09
CA LEU A 155 31.31 -20.04 -7.64
C LEU A 155 31.21 -20.10 -9.17
N HIS A 156 30.06 -19.72 -9.73
CA HIS A 156 29.85 -19.65 -11.16
C HIS A 156 30.74 -18.57 -11.82
N PHE A 157 30.83 -17.40 -11.17
CA PHE A 157 31.70 -16.33 -11.64
C PHE A 157 33.16 -16.75 -11.73
N ARG A 158 33.69 -17.48 -10.73
CA ARG A 158 35.08 -18.00 -10.74
C ARG A 158 35.44 -18.89 -11.95
N VAL A 159 34.43 -19.44 -12.61
CA VAL A 159 34.62 -20.20 -13.83
C VAL A 159 34.43 -19.35 -15.07
N CYS A 160 33.43 -18.47 -15.10
CA CYS A 160 33.16 -17.60 -16.25
C CYS A 160 34.23 -16.53 -16.48
N GLU A 161 34.80 -15.98 -15.41
CA GLU A 161 35.80 -14.89 -15.49
C GLU A 161 37.06 -15.34 -16.28
N PRO A 162 37.78 -16.45 -15.92
CA PRO A 162 38.97 -16.85 -16.66
C PRO A 162 38.67 -17.25 -18.10
N MET A 163 37.49 -17.80 -18.40
CA MET A 163 37.06 -18.08 -19.77
C MET A 163 36.95 -16.84 -20.62
N ALA A 164 36.34 -15.77 -20.06
CA ALA A 164 36.21 -14.48 -20.74
C ALA A 164 37.57 -13.77 -20.86
N ALA A 165 38.41 -13.84 -19.81
CA ALA A 165 39.74 -13.26 -19.81
C ALA A 165 40.67 -13.91 -20.83
N SER A 166 40.65 -15.26 -20.96
CA SER A 166 41.44 -15.99 -21.93
C SER A 166 41.14 -15.61 -23.38
N ARG A 167 39.93 -15.11 -23.64
CA ARG A 167 39.51 -14.61 -24.96
C ARG A 167 39.74 -13.11 -25.14
N SER A 168 40.48 -12.46 -24.24
CA SER A 168 40.88 -11.06 -24.30
C SER A 168 39.70 -10.07 -24.23
N PHE A 169 38.58 -10.45 -23.60
CA PHE A 169 37.52 -9.52 -23.32
C PHE A 169 37.90 -8.49 -22.23
N SER A 170 37.48 -7.27 -22.39
CA SER A 170 37.52 -6.26 -21.33
C SER A 170 36.42 -6.57 -20.32
N LEU A 171 36.79 -6.77 -19.05
CA LEU A 171 35.87 -7.16 -18.00
C LEU A 171 35.57 -6.01 -17.06
N GLY A 172 34.32 -5.92 -16.63
CA GLY A 172 33.88 -5.13 -15.50
C GLY A 172 33.01 -5.99 -14.61
N TYR A 173 33.00 -5.74 -13.30
CA TYR A 173 32.17 -6.49 -12.37
C TYR A 173 31.65 -5.61 -11.26
N ASP A 174 30.44 -5.94 -10.82
CA ASP A 174 29.76 -5.30 -9.72
C ASP A 174 28.96 -6.35 -8.96
N ALA A 175 28.68 -6.05 -7.68
CA ALA A 175 27.84 -6.90 -6.85
C ALA A 175 26.35 -6.66 -7.19
N ALA A 176 25.60 -7.75 -7.29
CA ALA A 176 24.16 -7.70 -7.51
C ALA A 176 23.41 -8.21 -6.28
N GLU A 177 22.28 -7.61 -5.98
CA GLU A 177 21.36 -8.14 -4.96
C GLU A 177 20.62 -9.37 -5.50
N GLU A 178 20.30 -10.33 -4.62
CA GLU A 178 19.73 -11.62 -5.01
C GLU A 178 18.34 -11.45 -5.66
N ASP A 179 17.53 -10.54 -5.12
CA ASP A 179 16.12 -10.38 -5.49
C ASP A 179 15.86 -9.34 -6.58
N LEU A 180 16.90 -8.65 -7.06
CA LEU A 180 16.75 -7.59 -8.06
C LEU A 180 16.91 -8.11 -9.49
N GLN A 181 16.08 -7.59 -10.39
CA GLN A 181 16.24 -7.79 -11.84
C GLN A 181 17.05 -6.64 -12.44
N TYR A 182 18.17 -6.97 -13.00
CA TYR A 182 19.05 -6.02 -13.70
C TYR A 182 18.70 -5.99 -15.19
N LEU A 183 18.44 -4.81 -15.71
CA LEU A 183 18.10 -4.58 -17.10
C LEU A 183 19.02 -3.48 -17.66
N LEU A 184 19.52 -3.66 -18.86
CA LEU A 184 20.21 -2.58 -19.56
C LEU A 184 19.19 -1.51 -19.97
N ALA A 185 19.47 -0.26 -19.57
CA ALA A 185 18.74 0.87 -20.10
C ALA A 185 19.01 1.00 -21.61
N ALA A 186 17.97 1.23 -22.39
CA ALA A 186 18.18 1.62 -23.77
C ALA A 186 18.90 2.97 -23.80
N PRO A 187 19.87 3.16 -24.70
CA PRO A 187 20.59 4.42 -24.86
C PRO A 187 19.67 5.57 -25.27
#